data_e2e6790c9a61d8123284869f64a11a0d
#
_entry.id   e2e6790c9a61d8123284869f64a11a0d
#
_cell.length_a   1.000
_cell.length_b   1.000
_cell.length_c   1.000
_cell.angle_alpha   90.00
_cell.angle_beta   90.00
_cell.angle_gamma   90.00
#
_symmetry.space_group_name_H-M   'P 1'
#
loop_
_entity.id
_entity.type
_entity.pdbx_description
1 polymer ?
#
loop_
_entity_poly.entity_id
_entity_poly.type
_entity_poly.pdbx_seq_one_letter_code
_entity_poly.pdbx_strand_id
1 'polypeptide(L)'
;MCAQVVRNPPIFVGSLLATNNRKEKSVAKLDQITESILAQIDGEGFRQEGAYNLRYNGYSLCHGNTEHITIKRKEDKQGIDVYISGEAKGEQVHIPVVVAASGMVDEVYNDFYIEDGAQITIIAGCGIHNSGCDDSRHDGIHSFHVGKNANVRYEEKHYGEGEGTGARILNPVTKIYMEENSIFTLDTAQIKGVDSTKRETEVIMGSNSRLFVIEKLMTHDNQSAISDMDIYLNGAGSSAQITSRSVARGKSRQVFHPKAIGNALCHAHIQCDSIIMDEAQVCSIPEIDAKHVDAAIIHEAAIGRINSEQLIKLNTFGLSEEAAEAIIIENFLN
;
A
#
# COMPACT_ATOMS: atom_id res chain seq x y z
N MET A 1 -7.75 -34.03 -6.48
CA MET A 1 -6.51 -34.75 -6.12
C MET A 1 -5.37 -34.03 -6.80
N CYS A 2 -4.73 -33.09 -6.10
CA CYS A 2 -3.51 -32.45 -6.59
C CYS A 2 -2.33 -33.40 -6.39
N ALA A 3 -1.71 -33.84 -7.48
CA ALA A 3 -0.50 -34.65 -7.42
C ALA A 3 0.69 -33.73 -7.11
N GLN A 4 1.36 -33.96 -5.99
CA GLN A 4 2.59 -33.25 -5.62
C GLN A 4 3.71 -33.59 -6.61
N VAL A 5 4.18 -32.62 -7.35
CA VAL A 5 5.51 -32.65 -7.98
C VAL A 5 6.42 -31.74 -7.16
N VAL A 6 7.07 -32.36 -6.18
CA VAL A 6 8.17 -31.71 -5.44
C VAL A 6 9.37 -31.62 -6.38
N ARG A 7 9.64 -30.46 -6.94
CA ARG A 7 10.93 -30.12 -7.56
C ARG A 7 11.69 -29.19 -6.63
N ASN A 8 12.76 -29.72 -6.05
CA ASN A 8 13.73 -28.91 -5.29
C ASN A 8 14.30 -27.81 -6.19
N PRO A 9 14.40 -26.55 -5.70
CA PRO A 9 15.07 -25.50 -6.46
C PRO A 9 16.59 -25.80 -6.53
N PRO A 10 17.28 -25.42 -7.61
CA PRO A 10 18.72 -25.60 -7.74
C PRO A 10 19.45 -24.71 -6.74
N ILE A 11 20.32 -25.36 -5.95
CA ILE A 11 21.25 -24.70 -5.05
C ILE A 11 22.36 -24.07 -5.93
N PHE A 12 22.36 -22.77 -6.07
CA PHE A 12 23.51 -22.05 -6.62
C PHE A 12 24.52 -21.77 -5.49
N VAL A 13 25.52 -22.65 -5.40
CA VAL A 13 26.73 -22.38 -4.61
C VAL A 13 27.72 -21.65 -5.51
N GLY A 14 27.76 -20.34 -5.40
CA GLY A 14 28.80 -19.50 -6.01
C GLY A 14 29.93 -19.27 -5.01
N SER A 15 31.09 -19.87 -5.25
CA SER A 15 32.32 -19.66 -4.46
C SER A 15 32.81 -18.21 -4.64
N LEU A 16 32.89 -17.45 -3.53
CA LEU A 16 33.59 -16.16 -3.49
C LEU A 16 35.10 -16.40 -3.38
N LEU A 17 35.83 -16.09 -4.47
CA LEU A 17 37.23 -15.73 -4.39
C LEU A 17 37.35 -14.21 -4.36
N ALA A 18 37.89 -13.69 -3.28
CA ALA A 18 38.09 -12.25 -3.08
C ALA A 18 39.25 -11.75 -4.00
N THR A 19 38.94 -10.85 -4.92
CA THR A 19 39.91 -9.95 -5.53
C THR A 19 39.37 -8.53 -5.55
N ASN A 20 40.15 -7.62 -4.95
CA ASN A 20 39.95 -6.18 -5.02
C ASN A 20 39.91 -5.69 -6.47
N ASN A 21 38.73 -5.25 -6.94
CA ASN A 21 38.60 -4.21 -7.98
C ASN A 21 37.15 -3.72 -8.02
N ARG A 22 36.96 -2.45 -8.36
CA ARG A 22 35.69 -1.70 -8.49
C ARG A 22 34.53 -2.63 -8.78
N LYS A 23 33.65 -2.84 -7.75
CA LYS A 23 32.47 -3.69 -7.88
C LYS A 23 31.52 -3.05 -8.91
N GLU A 24 31.51 -3.57 -10.13
CA GLU A 24 30.30 -3.52 -10.94
C GLU A 24 29.17 -4.12 -10.09
N LYS A 25 28.13 -3.33 -9.79
CA LYS A 25 26.93 -3.83 -9.13
C LYS A 25 26.36 -4.89 -10.06
N SER A 26 26.43 -6.16 -9.69
CA SER A 26 25.75 -7.23 -10.44
C SER A 26 24.26 -6.99 -10.32
N VAL A 27 23.63 -6.55 -11.41
CA VAL A 27 22.17 -6.42 -11.51
C VAL A 27 21.59 -7.82 -11.40
N ALA A 28 20.69 -8.04 -10.43
CA ALA A 28 20.00 -9.32 -10.28
C ALA A 28 19.14 -9.56 -11.53
N LYS A 29 19.30 -10.72 -12.17
CA LYS A 29 18.46 -11.09 -13.30
C LYS A 29 17.11 -11.55 -12.76
N LEU A 30 16.04 -10.83 -13.11
CA LEU A 30 14.68 -11.14 -12.73
C LEU A 30 14.07 -12.15 -13.72
N ASP A 31 13.12 -12.95 -13.26
CA ASP A 31 12.32 -13.78 -14.14
C ASP A 31 11.12 -12.98 -14.70
N GLN A 32 10.47 -13.53 -15.72
CA GLN A 32 9.38 -12.85 -16.42
C GLN A 32 8.16 -12.58 -15.50
N ILE A 33 7.88 -13.43 -14.53
CA ILE A 33 6.78 -13.25 -13.55
C ILE A 33 7.11 -12.07 -12.65
N THR A 34 8.31 -12.02 -12.12
CA THR A 34 8.78 -10.93 -11.27
C THR A 34 8.75 -9.59 -12.02
N GLU A 35 9.22 -9.55 -13.26
CA GLU A 35 9.16 -8.34 -14.09
C GLU A 35 7.71 -7.88 -14.34
N SER A 36 6.79 -8.81 -14.64
CA SER A 36 5.37 -8.51 -14.83
C SER A 36 4.74 -7.89 -13.58
N ILE A 37 4.99 -8.48 -12.42
CA ILE A 37 4.45 -7.97 -11.14
C ILE A 37 5.04 -6.58 -10.82
N LEU A 38 6.37 -6.42 -10.94
CA LEU A 38 7.04 -5.15 -10.68
C LEU A 38 6.49 -4.03 -11.56
N ALA A 39 6.17 -4.30 -12.82
CA ALA A 39 5.54 -3.33 -13.71
C ALA A 39 4.14 -2.86 -13.21
N GLN A 40 3.43 -3.67 -12.44
CA GLN A 40 2.13 -3.31 -11.88
C GLN A 40 2.25 -2.52 -10.56
N ILE A 41 3.23 -2.84 -9.73
CA ILE A 41 3.30 -2.32 -8.36
C ILE A 41 4.26 -1.14 -8.17
N ASP A 42 5.26 -0.97 -9.03
CA ASP A 42 6.33 0.04 -8.87
C ASP A 42 6.15 1.29 -9.75
N GLY A 43 4.99 1.47 -10.37
CA GLY A 43 4.65 2.68 -11.14
C GLY A 43 5.37 2.77 -12.50
N GLU A 44 6.48 3.52 -12.59
CA GLU A 44 7.24 3.71 -13.84
C GLU A 44 8.14 2.51 -14.21
N GLY A 45 8.09 1.44 -13.43
CA GLY A 45 8.92 0.24 -13.53
C GLY A 45 10.15 0.30 -12.63
N PHE A 46 10.32 -0.77 -11.85
CA PHE A 46 11.41 -0.92 -10.90
C PHE A 46 12.77 -0.89 -11.59
N ARG A 47 13.68 -0.05 -11.10
CA ARG A 47 15.07 0.03 -11.50
C ARG A 47 15.97 -0.26 -10.30
N GLN A 48 17.04 -1.02 -10.51
CA GLN A 48 18.05 -1.29 -9.46
C GLN A 48 19.00 -0.09 -9.32
N GLU A 49 18.45 1.11 -9.16
CA GLU A 49 19.16 2.39 -9.06
C GLU A 49 18.67 3.18 -7.86
N GLY A 50 19.51 4.02 -7.26
CA GLY A 50 19.15 4.84 -6.12
C GLY A 50 19.00 4.02 -4.82
N ALA A 51 18.04 4.42 -3.98
CA ALA A 51 17.69 3.72 -2.75
C ALA A 51 16.57 2.71 -3.02
N TYR A 52 16.85 1.43 -2.84
CA TYR A 52 15.86 0.38 -3.06
C TYR A 52 16.14 -0.88 -2.26
N ASN A 53 15.10 -1.68 -1.99
CA ASN A 53 15.20 -3.04 -1.47
C ASN A 53 14.15 -3.92 -2.12
N LEU A 54 14.53 -4.72 -3.09
CA LEU A 54 13.65 -5.72 -3.71
C LEU A 54 13.60 -6.97 -2.82
N ARG A 55 12.39 -7.32 -2.37
CA ARG A 55 12.12 -8.54 -1.63
C ARG A 55 11.43 -9.57 -2.55
N TYR A 56 11.94 -10.80 -2.57
CA TYR A 56 11.41 -11.88 -3.39
C TYR A 56 11.29 -13.15 -2.55
N ASN A 57 10.09 -13.74 -2.52
CA ASN A 57 9.80 -14.97 -1.76
C ASN A 57 10.41 -14.96 -0.35
N GLY A 58 10.13 -13.91 0.43
CA GLY A 58 10.58 -13.80 1.82
C GLY A 58 12.03 -13.35 2.05
N TYR A 59 12.79 -13.07 0.99
CA TYR A 59 14.20 -12.66 1.11
C TYR A 59 14.47 -11.34 0.40
N SER A 60 15.32 -10.49 1.00
CA SER A 60 15.86 -9.33 0.30
C SER A 60 16.82 -9.80 -0.79
N LEU A 61 16.41 -9.70 -2.05
CA LEU A 61 17.17 -10.17 -3.21
C LEU A 61 18.33 -9.21 -3.54
N CYS A 62 18.04 -7.92 -3.57
CA CYS A 62 19.02 -6.88 -3.81
C CYS A 62 18.60 -5.57 -3.16
N HIS A 63 19.57 -4.71 -2.84
CA HIS A 63 19.32 -3.38 -2.27
C HIS A 63 20.38 -2.38 -2.74
N GLY A 64 20.04 -1.11 -2.68
CA GLY A 64 20.90 0.03 -2.95
C GLY A 64 20.66 1.15 -1.95
N ASN A 65 21.72 1.94 -1.69
CA ASN A 65 21.67 3.12 -0.85
C ASN A 65 22.07 4.36 -1.68
N THR A 66 21.71 5.55 -1.20
CA THR A 66 22.21 6.83 -1.71
C THR A 66 23.08 7.53 -0.63
N GLU A 67 23.50 8.74 -0.90
CA GLU A 67 24.21 9.57 0.09
C GLU A 67 23.31 9.89 1.30
N HIS A 68 22.02 10.16 1.04
CA HIS A 68 21.07 10.60 2.07
C HIS A 68 20.14 9.48 2.57
N ILE A 69 20.18 8.30 1.96
CA ILE A 69 19.28 7.19 2.30
C ILE A 69 20.07 5.91 2.51
N THR A 70 19.99 5.37 3.73
CA THR A 70 20.65 4.12 4.13
C THR A 70 19.62 3.07 4.50
N ILE A 71 19.66 1.94 3.81
CA ILE A 71 18.83 0.76 4.08
C ILE A 71 19.68 -0.30 4.76
N LYS A 72 19.25 -0.78 5.93
CA LYS A 72 19.91 -1.85 6.69
C LYS A 72 18.93 -2.98 6.93
N ARG A 73 19.41 -4.22 6.85
CA ARG A 73 18.62 -5.38 7.28
C ARG A 73 18.51 -5.40 8.80
N LYS A 74 17.33 -5.75 9.32
CA LYS A 74 17.16 -5.99 10.75
C LYS A 74 17.91 -7.26 11.17
N GLU A 75 18.43 -7.25 12.39
CA GLU A 75 19.17 -8.38 12.97
C GLU A 75 18.27 -9.34 13.76
N ASP A 76 17.18 -8.83 14.32
CA ASP A 76 16.27 -9.55 15.24
C ASP A 76 15.06 -10.19 14.56
N LYS A 77 14.66 -9.69 13.37
CA LYS A 77 13.48 -10.15 12.63
C LYS A 77 13.61 -9.89 11.13
N GLN A 78 12.69 -10.44 10.36
CA GLN A 78 12.65 -10.18 8.92
C GLN A 78 12.25 -8.72 8.66
N GLY A 79 13.02 -8.01 7.83
CA GLY A 79 12.73 -6.63 7.46
C GLY A 79 13.95 -5.74 7.34
N ILE A 80 13.69 -4.44 7.26
CA ILE A 80 14.70 -3.41 7.06
C ILE A 80 14.45 -2.19 7.96
N ASP A 81 15.53 -1.50 8.28
CA ASP A 81 15.53 -0.13 8.81
C ASP A 81 16.00 0.81 7.70
N VAL A 82 15.21 1.84 7.42
CA VAL A 82 15.48 2.86 6.41
C VAL A 82 15.73 4.19 7.10
N TYR A 83 16.95 4.69 7.01
CA TYR A 83 17.35 5.97 7.58
C TYR A 83 17.41 7.02 6.48
N ILE A 84 16.65 8.09 6.60
CA ILE A 84 16.50 9.17 5.63
C ILE A 84 16.98 10.46 6.27
N SER A 85 18.08 11.02 5.75
CA SER A 85 18.65 12.25 6.23
C SER A 85 17.75 13.46 5.97
N GLY A 86 17.81 14.46 6.83
CA GLY A 86 17.15 15.76 6.65
C GLY A 86 17.60 16.52 5.40
N GLU A 87 18.71 16.12 4.78
CA GLU A 87 19.22 16.68 3.54
C GLU A 87 18.59 16.05 2.30
N ALA A 88 17.86 14.93 2.42
CA ALA A 88 17.10 14.33 1.31
C ALA A 88 16.02 15.31 0.84
N LYS A 89 16.05 15.71 -0.44
CA LYS A 89 15.13 16.67 -1.04
C LYS A 89 14.58 16.14 -2.37
N GLY A 90 13.41 15.50 -2.29
CA GLY A 90 12.73 14.95 -3.46
C GLY A 90 13.33 13.63 -3.98
N GLU A 91 14.13 12.93 -3.15
CA GLU A 91 14.60 11.58 -3.46
C GLU A 91 13.48 10.54 -3.32
N GLN A 92 13.74 9.33 -3.84
CA GLN A 92 12.81 8.21 -3.79
C GLN A 92 13.45 6.97 -3.17
N VAL A 93 12.63 6.20 -2.46
CA VAL A 93 12.97 4.85 -1.96
C VAL A 93 11.98 3.84 -2.54
N HIS A 94 12.48 2.78 -3.18
CA HIS A 94 11.65 1.71 -3.73
C HIS A 94 11.78 0.45 -2.87
N ILE A 95 10.68 -0.07 -2.36
CA ILE A 95 10.64 -1.29 -1.53
C ILE A 95 9.62 -2.32 -2.04
N PRO A 96 9.73 -2.75 -3.30
CA PRO A 96 8.80 -3.72 -3.86
C PRO A 96 8.98 -5.11 -3.25
N VAL A 97 7.84 -5.82 -3.12
CA VAL A 97 7.77 -7.22 -2.66
C VAL A 97 7.08 -8.07 -3.70
N VAL A 98 7.68 -9.19 -4.06
CA VAL A 98 7.10 -10.18 -4.96
C VAL A 98 7.07 -11.54 -4.27
N VAL A 99 5.87 -12.12 -4.16
CA VAL A 99 5.64 -13.49 -3.71
C VAL A 99 5.16 -14.31 -4.89
N ALA A 100 6.00 -15.24 -5.36
CA ALA A 100 5.70 -16.11 -6.51
C ALA A 100 5.61 -17.60 -6.15
N ALA A 101 5.92 -17.96 -4.90
CA ALA A 101 5.81 -19.34 -4.42
C ALA A 101 4.43 -19.58 -3.80
N SER A 102 3.72 -20.61 -4.29
CA SER A 102 2.44 -21.04 -3.69
C SER A 102 2.65 -21.57 -2.26
N GLY A 103 1.71 -21.28 -1.37
CA GLY A 103 1.77 -21.67 0.04
C GLY A 103 2.74 -20.87 0.90
N MET A 104 3.26 -19.77 0.37
CA MET A 104 4.21 -18.93 1.09
C MET A 104 3.50 -17.98 2.05
N VAL A 105 4.03 -17.90 3.29
CA VAL A 105 3.68 -16.88 4.26
C VAL A 105 4.92 -16.03 4.52
N ASP A 106 4.82 -14.73 4.19
CA ASP A 106 5.90 -13.75 4.36
C ASP A 106 5.43 -12.63 5.29
N GLU A 107 6.06 -12.48 6.44
CA GLU A 107 5.84 -11.39 7.39
C GLU A 107 7.11 -10.55 7.46
N VAL A 108 6.98 -9.23 7.24
CA VAL A 108 8.13 -8.32 7.16
C VAL A 108 7.90 -7.03 7.93
N TYR A 109 8.92 -6.57 8.65
CA TYR A 109 8.90 -5.37 9.48
C TYR A 109 9.85 -4.33 8.91
N ASN A 110 9.32 -3.21 8.44
CA ASN A 110 10.10 -2.12 7.88
C ASN A 110 9.89 -0.84 8.72
N ASP A 111 10.96 -0.34 9.31
CA ASP A 111 10.92 0.90 10.09
C ASP A 111 11.66 2.01 9.32
N PHE A 112 10.98 3.15 9.17
CA PHE A 112 11.47 4.33 8.47
C PHE A 112 11.74 5.45 9.46
N TYR A 113 12.99 5.87 9.53
CA TYR A 113 13.45 6.98 10.38
C TYR A 113 13.75 8.17 9.49
N ILE A 114 12.83 9.14 9.47
CA ILE A 114 12.87 10.32 8.63
C ILE A 114 13.28 11.51 9.48
N GLU A 115 14.46 12.07 9.22
CA GLU A 115 14.99 13.22 9.97
C GLU A 115 14.22 14.51 9.66
N ASP A 116 14.44 15.52 10.52
CA ASP A 116 13.80 16.82 10.43
C ASP A 116 14.05 17.48 9.07
N GLY A 117 12.96 17.97 8.46
CA GLY A 117 12.99 18.68 7.19
C GLY A 117 13.22 17.84 5.93
N ALA A 118 13.34 16.52 6.02
CA ALA A 118 13.45 15.64 4.85
C ALA A 118 12.23 15.76 3.94
N GLN A 119 12.45 15.59 2.63
CA GLN A 119 11.39 15.51 1.62
C GLN A 119 11.59 14.25 0.79
N ILE A 120 10.71 13.27 0.93
CA ILE A 120 10.91 11.92 0.41
C ILE A 120 9.63 11.31 -0.15
N THR A 121 9.75 10.55 -1.22
CA THR A 121 8.70 9.63 -1.70
C THR A 121 9.16 8.20 -1.47
N ILE A 122 8.35 7.40 -0.80
CA ILE A 122 8.58 5.98 -0.54
C ILE A 122 7.56 5.21 -1.36
N ILE A 123 8.03 4.39 -2.30
CA ILE A 123 7.21 3.59 -3.21
C ILE A 123 7.29 2.14 -2.73
N ALA A 124 6.18 1.65 -2.22
CA ALA A 124 6.01 0.27 -1.78
C ALA A 124 4.99 -0.42 -2.67
N GLY A 125 5.32 -1.58 -3.13
CA GLY A 125 4.38 -2.39 -3.88
C GLY A 125 4.46 -3.83 -3.45
N CYS A 126 3.31 -4.48 -3.24
CA CYS A 126 3.25 -5.89 -2.89
C CYS A 126 2.47 -6.65 -3.95
N GLY A 127 3.12 -7.61 -4.61
CA GLY A 127 2.48 -8.45 -5.61
C GLY A 127 2.59 -9.94 -5.30
N ILE A 128 1.48 -10.67 -5.45
CA ILE A 128 1.43 -12.12 -5.27
C ILE A 128 1.05 -12.77 -6.59
N HIS A 129 1.92 -13.66 -7.09
CA HIS A 129 1.60 -14.60 -8.15
C HIS A 129 1.36 -15.98 -7.53
N ASN A 130 0.13 -16.49 -7.57
CA ASN A 130 -0.18 -17.81 -7.06
C ASN A 130 -0.69 -18.72 -8.18
N SER A 131 0.15 -19.68 -8.59
CA SER A 131 -0.19 -20.70 -9.60
C SER A 131 -0.56 -22.07 -8.99
N GLY A 132 -0.53 -22.20 -7.67
CA GLY A 132 -0.80 -23.42 -6.94
C GLY A 132 -2.15 -23.45 -6.23
N CYS A 133 -2.33 -24.43 -5.33
CA CYS A 133 -3.56 -24.63 -4.57
C CYS A 133 -3.46 -24.20 -3.09
N ASP A 134 -2.27 -23.85 -2.61
CA ASP A 134 -2.09 -23.38 -1.23
C ASP A 134 -2.13 -21.85 -1.18
N ASP A 135 -2.67 -21.29 -0.10
CA ASP A 135 -2.80 -19.85 0.06
C ASP A 135 -1.43 -19.18 0.22
N SER A 136 -1.21 -18.09 -0.51
CA SER A 136 -0.02 -17.25 -0.38
C SER A 136 -0.37 -15.95 0.33
N ARG A 137 0.45 -15.56 1.32
CA ARG A 137 0.19 -14.40 2.18
C ARG A 137 1.43 -13.55 2.37
N HIS A 138 1.24 -12.24 2.32
CA HIS A 138 2.24 -11.27 2.70
C HIS A 138 1.66 -10.26 3.69
N ASP A 139 2.33 -10.10 4.84
CA ASP A 139 2.01 -9.13 5.88
C ASP A 139 3.17 -8.14 5.99
N GLY A 140 2.99 -6.96 5.42
CA GLY A 140 3.93 -5.86 5.55
C GLY A 140 3.61 -4.99 6.76
N ILE A 141 4.47 -4.97 7.76
CA ILE A 141 4.36 -4.10 8.95
C ILE A 141 5.32 -2.93 8.79
N HIS A 142 4.79 -1.74 8.58
CA HIS A 142 5.55 -0.54 8.30
C HIS A 142 5.37 0.50 9.41
N SER A 143 6.47 1.00 9.99
CA SER A 143 6.45 2.06 11.00
C SER A 143 7.23 3.28 10.50
N PHE A 144 6.58 4.43 10.48
CA PHE A 144 7.17 5.70 10.02
C PHE A 144 7.36 6.65 11.20
N HIS A 145 8.62 7.01 11.48
CA HIS A 145 8.99 8.04 12.44
C HIS A 145 9.33 9.29 11.67
N VAL A 146 8.40 10.24 11.63
CA VAL A 146 8.46 11.42 10.77
C VAL A 146 8.89 12.63 11.59
N GLY A 147 10.10 13.12 11.35
CA GLY A 147 10.70 14.27 12.03
C GLY A 147 9.98 15.59 11.74
N LYS A 148 10.36 16.65 12.48
CA LYS A 148 9.75 17.98 12.36
C LYS A 148 9.95 18.56 10.96
N ASN A 149 8.92 19.23 10.45
CA ASN A 149 8.93 19.87 9.14
C ASN A 149 9.25 18.91 7.96
N ALA A 150 9.26 17.60 8.19
CA ALA A 150 9.46 16.63 7.14
C ALA A 150 8.19 16.49 6.27
N ASN A 151 8.39 16.17 5.00
CA ASN A 151 7.31 15.93 4.03
C ASN A 151 7.50 14.56 3.38
N VAL A 152 6.63 13.64 3.71
CA VAL A 152 6.68 12.25 3.27
C VAL A 152 5.49 11.92 2.40
N ARG A 153 5.73 11.34 1.24
CA ARG A 153 4.73 10.67 0.42
C ARG A 153 5.02 9.16 0.42
N TYR A 154 4.07 8.38 0.89
CA TYR A 154 4.12 6.93 0.87
C TYR A 154 3.06 6.40 -0.10
N GLU A 155 3.52 5.77 -1.18
CA GLU A 155 2.68 5.15 -2.20
C GLU A 155 2.74 3.64 -2.06
N GLU A 156 1.59 3.00 -1.88
CA GLU A 156 1.50 1.56 -1.74
C GLU A 156 0.52 0.96 -2.75
N LYS A 157 0.99 -0.01 -3.54
CA LYS A 157 0.15 -0.72 -4.50
C LYS A 157 0.10 -2.20 -4.20
N HIS A 158 -1.11 -2.76 -4.21
CA HIS A 158 -1.37 -4.17 -4.02
C HIS A 158 -1.89 -4.80 -5.31
N TYR A 159 -1.27 -5.92 -5.69
CA TYR A 159 -1.60 -6.63 -6.91
C TYR A 159 -1.57 -8.15 -6.70
N GLY A 160 -2.53 -8.86 -7.30
CA GLY A 160 -2.58 -10.32 -7.30
C GLY A 160 -2.80 -10.87 -8.69
N GLU A 161 -2.13 -11.97 -9.03
CA GLU A 161 -2.33 -12.70 -10.27
C GLU A 161 -2.07 -14.20 -10.11
N GLY A 162 -2.24 -14.96 -11.19
CA GLY A 162 -2.02 -16.40 -11.25
C GLY A 162 -3.32 -17.19 -11.36
N GLU A 163 -3.24 -18.36 -12.02
CA GLU A 163 -4.38 -19.24 -12.31
C GLU A 163 -4.61 -20.30 -11.22
N GLY A 164 -3.84 -20.25 -10.13
CA GLY A 164 -4.00 -21.18 -9.01
C GLY A 164 -5.30 -20.97 -8.24
N THR A 165 -5.71 -21.98 -7.48
CA THR A 165 -6.90 -21.94 -6.63
C THR A 165 -6.62 -21.47 -5.22
N GLY A 166 -5.34 -21.38 -4.81
CA GLY A 166 -4.92 -20.83 -3.53
C GLY A 166 -5.12 -19.32 -3.47
N ALA A 167 -5.55 -18.81 -2.33
CA ALA A 167 -5.83 -17.39 -2.13
C ALA A 167 -4.55 -16.53 -2.16
N ARG A 168 -4.70 -15.28 -2.59
CA ARG A 168 -3.69 -14.21 -2.54
C ARG A 168 -4.10 -13.22 -1.45
N ILE A 169 -3.35 -13.24 -0.34
CA ILE A 169 -3.71 -12.52 0.89
C ILE A 169 -2.66 -11.45 1.17
N LEU A 170 -3.10 -10.21 1.34
CA LEU A 170 -2.25 -9.06 1.65
C LEU A 170 -2.81 -8.31 2.87
N ASN A 171 -2.11 -8.38 4.01
CA ASN A 171 -2.53 -7.70 5.24
C ASN A 171 -1.48 -6.68 5.69
N PRO A 172 -1.53 -5.45 5.15
CA PRO A 172 -0.61 -4.40 5.56
C PRO A 172 -0.99 -3.81 6.92
N VAL A 173 0.03 -3.52 7.72
CA VAL A 173 -0.09 -2.74 8.96
C VAL A 173 0.80 -1.50 8.82
N THR A 174 0.22 -0.31 8.92
CA THR A 174 0.93 0.96 8.77
C THR A 174 0.81 1.80 10.04
N LYS A 175 1.94 2.14 10.67
CA LYS A 175 2.01 3.00 11.85
C LYS A 175 2.77 4.26 11.53
N ILE A 176 2.18 5.43 11.82
CA ILE A 176 2.76 6.72 11.45
C ILE A 176 2.82 7.61 12.70
N TYR A 177 4.03 7.98 13.08
CA TYR A 177 4.30 8.89 14.19
C TYR A 177 4.80 10.21 13.61
N MET A 178 3.98 11.26 13.68
CA MET A 178 4.23 12.54 13.05
C MET A 178 4.64 13.60 14.10
N GLU A 179 5.81 14.19 13.91
CA GLU A 179 6.27 15.31 14.74
C GLU A 179 5.70 16.66 14.25
N GLU A 180 6.06 17.72 14.94
CA GLU A 180 5.55 19.07 14.70
C GLU A 180 5.78 19.57 13.26
N ASN A 181 4.76 20.20 12.66
CA ASN A 181 4.73 20.76 11.30
C ASN A 181 5.02 19.76 10.18
N SER A 182 5.06 18.44 10.45
CA SER A 182 5.29 17.44 9.43
C SER A 182 4.07 17.24 8.52
N ILE A 183 4.32 16.72 7.32
CA ILE A 183 3.29 16.39 6.34
C ILE A 183 3.47 14.93 5.95
N PHE A 184 2.41 14.15 5.98
CA PHE A 184 2.40 12.77 5.49
C PHE A 184 1.26 12.55 4.52
N THR A 185 1.57 12.02 3.34
CA THR A 185 0.58 11.58 2.36
C THR A 185 0.66 10.06 2.24
N LEU A 186 -0.41 9.37 2.60
CA LEU A 186 -0.60 7.93 2.41
C LEU A 186 -1.49 7.72 1.19
N ASP A 187 -0.93 7.20 0.11
CA ASP A 187 -1.64 6.90 -1.16
C ASP A 187 -1.62 5.39 -1.39
N THR A 188 -2.77 4.75 -1.25
CA THR A 188 -2.88 3.30 -1.35
C THR A 188 -3.81 2.88 -2.47
N ALA A 189 -3.40 1.89 -3.26
CA ALA A 189 -4.20 1.35 -4.35
C ALA A 189 -4.22 -0.19 -4.34
N GLN A 190 -5.40 -0.77 -4.28
CA GLN A 190 -5.63 -2.21 -4.47
C GLN A 190 -6.74 -2.39 -5.52
N ILE A 191 -6.36 -2.70 -6.75
CA ILE A 191 -7.30 -2.66 -7.89
C ILE A 191 -7.57 -4.04 -8.48
N LYS A 192 -6.66 -5.01 -8.31
CA LYS A 192 -6.81 -6.29 -9.00
C LYS A 192 -6.22 -7.48 -8.22
N GLY A 193 -6.99 -8.56 -8.20
CA GLY A 193 -6.52 -9.94 -7.99
C GLY A 193 -6.14 -10.32 -6.56
N VAL A 194 -6.35 -9.45 -5.57
CA VAL A 194 -6.17 -9.79 -4.15
C VAL A 194 -7.46 -10.38 -3.61
N ASP A 195 -7.41 -11.62 -3.12
CA ASP A 195 -8.60 -12.35 -2.69
C ASP A 195 -9.07 -11.91 -1.30
N SER A 196 -8.13 -11.60 -0.41
CA SER A 196 -8.43 -11.11 0.93
C SER A 196 -7.40 -10.09 1.38
N THR A 197 -7.87 -8.99 1.98
CA THR A 197 -7.01 -8.02 2.64
C THR A 197 -7.63 -7.54 3.94
N LYS A 198 -6.77 -7.37 4.96
CA LYS A 198 -7.08 -6.61 6.17
C LYS A 198 -5.98 -5.58 6.38
N ARG A 199 -6.28 -4.33 6.04
CA ARG A 199 -5.40 -3.18 6.27
C ARG A 199 -5.65 -2.61 7.66
N GLU A 200 -4.58 -2.40 8.41
CA GLU A 200 -4.63 -1.68 9.69
C GLU A 200 -3.73 -0.45 9.62
N THR A 201 -4.27 0.72 9.90
CA THR A 201 -3.52 1.99 9.87
C THR A 201 -3.68 2.72 11.19
N GLU A 202 -2.58 3.10 11.82
CA GLU A 202 -2.55 3.91 13.04
C GLU A 202 -1.72 5.16 12.80
N VAL A 203 -2.27 6.33 13.10
CA VAL A 203 -1.58 7.62 12.95
C VAL A 203 -1.62 8.42 14.23
N ILE A 204 -0.46 8.84 14.72
CA ILE A 204 -0.32 9.73 15.87
C ILE A 204 0.25 11.06 15.39
N MET A 205 -0.54 12.13 15.53
CA MET A 205 -0.26 13.44 14.95
C MET A 205 0.21 14.44 15.99
N GLY A 206 1.38 15.02 15.74
CA GLY A 206 1.94 16.16 16.50
C GLY A 206 1.32 17.49 16.12
N SER A 207 1.80 18.58 16.76
CA SER A 207 1.27 19.94 16.55
C SER A 207 1.48 20.41 15.11
N ASN A 208 0.46 21.06 14.54
CA ASN A 208 0.45 21.60 13.17
C ASN A 208 0.79 20.58 12.07
N SER A 209 0.81 19.28 12.38
CA SER A 209 1.04 18.24 11.38
C SER A 209 -0.16 18.07 10.47
N ARG A 210 0.08 17.63 9.24
CA ARG A 210 -0.97 17.43 8.23
C ARG A 210 -0.90 16.03 7.64
N LEU A 211 -2.00 15.31 7.73
CA LEU A 211 -2.17 13.98 7.15
C LEU A 211 -3.11 14.03 5.95
N PHE A 212 -2.70 13.43 4.85
CA PHE A 212 -3.54 13.15 3.70
C PHE A 212 -3.57 11.65 3.45
N VAL A 213 -4.75 11.06 3.43
CA VAL A 213 -4.95 9.66 3.06
C VAL A 213 -5.79 9.59 1.80
N ILE A 214 -5.30 8.87 0.80
CA ILE A 214 -5.98 8.59 -0.46
C ILE A 214 -6.01 7.07 -0.60
N GLU A 215 -7.18 6.47 -0.44
CA GLU A 215 -7.37 5.03 -0.60
C GLU A 215 -8.20 4.74 -1.85
N LYS A 216 -7.70 3.87 -2.72
CA LYS A 216 -8.38 3.39 -3.92
C LYS A 216 -8.51 1.88 -3.84
N LEU A 217 -9.74 1.39 -3.75
CA LEU A 217 -10.01 -0.01 -3.56
C LEU A 217 -10.99 -0.55 -4.60
N MET A 218 -10.62 -1.63 -5.25
CA MET A 218 -11.55 -2.39 -6.10
C MET A 218 -11.55 -3.86 -5.70
N THR A 219 -12.75 -4.42 -5.53
CA THR A 219 -12.94 -5.86 -5.27
C THR A 219 -13.97 -6.43 -6.25
N HIS A 220 -13.81 -7.70 -6.59
CA HIS A 220 -14.71 -8.42 -7.48
C HIS A 220 -14.87 -9.88 -7.03
N ASP A 221 -15.76 -10.63 -7.69
CA ASP A 221 -16.07 -12.03 -7.38
C ASP A 221 -16.44 -12.25 -5.91
N ASN A 222 -15.66 -13.04 -5.16
CA ASN A 222 -15.86 -13.30 -3.73
C ASN A 222 -14.77 -12.64 -2.85
N GLN A 223 -14.07 -11.65 -3.36
CA GLN A 223 -12.99 -10.96 -2.64
C GLN A 223 -13.51 -10.22 -1.41
N SER A 224 -12.65 -10.10 -0.40
CA SER A 224 -12.94 -9.39 0.84
C SER A 224 -11.86 -8.37 1.16
N ALA A 225 -12.27 -7.16 1.51
CA ALA A 225 -11.36 -6.11 1.95
C ALA A 225 -11.88 -5.43 3.20
N ILE A 226 -11.03 -5.34 4.23
CA ILE A 226 -11.30 -4.61 5.47
C ILE A 226 -10.19 -3.57 5.63
N SER A 227 -10.59 -2.31 5.87
CA SER A 227 -9.67 -1.21 6.15
C SER A 227 -10.06 -0.59 7.49
N ASP A 228 -9.23 -0.83 8.51
CA ASP A 228 -9.33 -0.25 9.85
C ASP A 228 -8.31 0.90 9.95
N MET A 229 -8.75 2.09 10.38
CA MET A 229 -7.89 3.28 10.45
C MET A 229 -8.14 4.08 11.72
N ASP A 230 -7.15 4.14 12.61
CA ASP A 230 -7.18 4.93 13.84
C ASP A 230 -6.30 6.18 13.70
N ILE A 231 -6.89 7.37 13.84
CA ILE A 231 -6.17 8.65 13.71
C ILE A 231 -6.29 9.44 15.02
N TYR A 232 -5.17 9.67 15.67
CA TYR A 232 -5.06 10.43 16.91
C TYR A 232 -4.52 11.83 16.63
N LEU A 233 -5.40 12.84 16.65
CA LEU A 233 -5.06 14.25 16.50
C LEU A 233 -4.68 14.81 17.88
N ASN A 234 -3.44 14.55 18.30
CA ASN A 234 -2.93 14.88 19.65
C ASN A 234 -2.35 16.28 19.74
N GLY A 235 -1.83 16.81 18.63
CA GLY A 235 -1.19 18.13 18.60
C GLY A 235 -2.15 19.24 18.20
N ALA A 236 -2.03 20.41 18.83
CA ALA A 236 -2.80 21.58 18.46
C ALA A 236 -2.50 22.02 17.02
N GLY A 237 -3.52 22.39 16.25
CA GLY A 237 -3.39 22.78 14.84
C GLY A 237 -3.21 21.60 13.88
N SER A 238 -3.24 20.36 14.35
CA SER A 238 -3.18 19.18 13.48
C SER A 238 -4.42 19.06 12.59
N SER A 239 -4.22 18.56 11.36
CA SER A 239 -5.30 18.35 10.41
C SER A 239 -5.17 17.06 9.61
N ALA A 240 -6.29 16.35 9.40
CA ALA A 240 -6.34 15.13 8.61
C ALA A 240 -7.42 15.21 7.53
N GLN A 241 -7.05 14.83 6.31
CA GLN A 241 -7.97 14.65 5.19
C GLN A 241 -7.88 13.22 4.72
N ILE A 242 -8.97 12.48 4.82
CA ILE A 242 -9.07 11.09 4.39
C ILE A 242 -10.08 11.00 3.26
N THR A 243 -9.67 10.43 2.14
CA THR A 243 -10.53 10.15 0.99
C THR A 243 -10.40 8.68 0.62
N SER A 244 -11.45 7.91 0.87
CA SER A 244 -11.54 6.50 0.45
C SER A 244 -12.54 6.39 -0.68
N ARG A 245 -12.07 5.93 -1.85
CA ARG A 245 -12.90 5.63 -3.00
C ARG A 245 -12.85 4.15 -3.32
N SER A 246 -14.01 3.52 -3.41
CA SER A 246 -14.05 2.08 -3.62
C SER A 246 -15.11 1.62 -4.61
N VAL A 247 -14.82 0.53 -5.31
CA VAL A 247 -15.75 -0.15 -6.22
C VAL A 247 -15.84 -1.62 -5.81
N ALA A 248 -17.05 -2.09 -5.54
CA ALA A 248 -17.32 -3.49 -5.20
C ALA A 248 -18.20 -4.12 -6.28
N ARG A 249 -17.78 -5.27 -6.83
CA ARG A 249 -18.48 -6.03 -7.88
C ARG A 249 -18.69 -7.50 -7.47
N GLY A 250 -19.56 -8.20 -8.20
CA GLY A 250 -19.83 -9.62 -7.98
C GLY A 250 -20.49 -9.88 -6.64
N LYS A 251 -19.89 -10.71 -5.80
CA LYS A 251 -20.30 -10.99 -4.42
C LYS A 251 -19.27 -10.51 -3.39
N SER A 252 -18.40 -9.59 -3.80
CA SER A 252 -17.34 -9.09 -2.95
C SER A 252 -17.87 -8.29 -1.77
N ARG A 253 -17.03 -8.19 -0.74
CA ARG A 253 -17.35 -7.47 0.49
C ARG A 253 -16.25 -6.49 0.86
N GLN A 254 -16.66 -5.27 1.18
CA GLN A 254 -15.76 -4.23 1.70
C GLN A 254 -16.28 -3.69 3.02
N VAL A 255 -15.35 -3.44 3.95
CA VAL A 255 -15.62 -2.74 5.20
C VAL A 255 -14.57 -1.66 5.37
N PHE A 256 -15.01 -0.41 5.56
CA PHE A 256 -14.15 0.71 5.90
C PHE A 256 -14.55 1.23 7.29
N HIS A 257 -13.60 1.23 8.21
CA HIS A 257 -13.80 1.60 9.61
C HIS A 257 -12.78 2.67 10.02
N PRO A 258 -13.03 3.95 9.64
CA PRO A 258 -12.20 5.06 10.04
C PRO A 258 -12.60 5.54 11.43
N LYS A 259 -11.61 5.75 12.31
CA LYS A 259 -11.78 6.32 13.62
C LYS A 259 -10.89 7.54 13.77
N ALA A 260 -11.49 8.69 14.11
CA ALA A 260 -10.77 9.93 14.36
C ALA A 260 -11.00 10.41 15.80
N ILE A 261 -9.90 10.66 16.50
CA ILE A 261 -9.89 11.06 17.90
C ILE A 261 -9.21 12.42 18.01
N GLY A 262 -10.01 13.46 18.30
CA GLY A 262 -9.57 14.85 18.47
C GLY A 262 -9.22 15.17 19.93
N ASN A 263 -7.95 15.04 20.30
CA ASN A 263 -7.46 15.29 21.65
C ASN A 263 -7.02 16.75 21.89
N ALA A 264 -6.94 17.56 20.82
CA ALA A 264 -6.53 18.97 20.86
C ALA A 264 -7.38 19.81 19.91
N LEU A 265 -7.13 21.14 19.82
CA LEU A 265 -7.64 21.98 18.74
C LEU A 265 -7.18 21.38 17.40
N CYS A 266 -8.07 20.76 16.65
CA CYS A 266 -7.73 20.03 15.44
C CYS A 266 -8.89 20.01 14.44
N HIS A 267 -8.59 19.60 13.22
CA HIS A 267 -9.59 19.42 12.16
C HIS A 267 -9.39 18.08 11.45
N ALA A 268 -10.47 17.34 11.23
CA ALA A 268 -10.42 16.16 10.36
C ALA A 268 -11.64 16.12 9.44
N HIS A 269 -11.42 15.71 8.19
CA HIS A 269 -12.46 15.45 7.22
C HIS A 269 -12.26 14.05 6.62
N ILE A 270 -13.26 13.20 6.77
CA ILE A 270 -13.27 11.82 6.28
C ILE A 270 -14.35 11.72 5.23
N GLN A 271 -13.97 11.36 4.01
CA GLN A 271 -14.87 11.15 2.88
C GLN A 271 -14.79 9.69 2.43
N CYS A 272 -15.94 9.02 2.36
CA CYS A 272 -16.06 7.62 1.95
C CYS A 272 -17.03 7.52 0.78
N ASP A 273 -16.53 7.36 -0.43
CA ASP A 273 -17.35 7.21 -1.63
C ASP A 273 -17.23 5.79 -2.18
N SER A 274 -18.36 5.16 -2.48
CA SER A 274 -18.36 3.78 -2.98
C SER A 274 -19.38 3.54 -4.07
N ILE A 275 -18.96 2.81 -5.11
CA ILE A 275 -19.85 2.26 -6.14
C ILE A 275 -20.06 0.77 -5.86
N ILE A 276 -21.34 0.39 -5.74
CA ILE A 276 -21.74 -1.01 -5.58
C ILE A 276 -22.33 -1.53 -6.88
N MET A 277 -21.85 -2.68 -7.33
CA MET A 277 -22.37 -3.39 -8.50
C MET A 277 -22.75 -4.81 -8.12
N ASP A 278 -23.62 -5.43 -8.92
CA ASP A 278 -24.09 -6.80 -8.73
C ASP A 278 -24.67 -7.08 -7.32
N GLU A 279 -24.20 -8.15 -6.65
CA GLU A 279 -24.59 -8.56 -5.29
C GLU A 279 -23.54 -8.14 -4.24
N ALA A 280 -22.58 -7.27 -4.60
CA ALA A 280 -21.53 -6.84 -3.69
C ALA A 280 -22.05 -6.03 -2.51
N GLN A 281 -21.27 -6.00 -1.44
CA GLN A 281 -21.61 -5.32 -0.20
C GLN A 281 -20.50 -4.37 0.23
N VAL A 282 -20.87 -3.14 0.57
CA VAL A 282 -19.97 -2.14 1.14
C VAL A 282 -20.57 -1.64 2.44
N CYS A 283 -19.75 -1.57 3.49
CA CYS A 283 -20.13 -1.06 4.81
C CYS A 283 -19.09 -0.02 5.24
N SER A 284 -19.54 1.19 5.60
CA SER A 284 -18.71 2.21 6.25
C SER A 284 -19.18 2.38 7.70
N ILE A 285 -18.23 2.28 8.64
CA ILE A 285 -18.48 2.34 10.10
C ILE A 285 -17.60 3.44 10.70
N PRO A 286 -17.94 4.73 10.55
CA PRO A 286 -17.12 5.80 11.09
C PRO A 286 -17.27 5.93 12.60
N GLU A 287 -16.16 6.14 13.31
CA GLU A 287 -16.11 6.51 14.70
C GLU A 287 -15.51 7.91 14.86
N ILE A 288 -16.18 8.80 15.56
CA ILE A 288 -15.71 10.15 15.86
C ILE A 288 -15.72 10.38 17.38
N ASP A 289 -14.56 10.74 17.92
CA ASP A 289 -14.37 11.09 19.33
C ASP A 289 -13.73 12.47 19.46
N ALA A 290 -14.55 13.53 19.52
CA ALA A 290 -14.09 14.91 19.68
C ALA A 290 -13.94 15.25 21.17
N LYS A 291 -12.79 14.92 21.75
CA LYS A 291 -12.52 15.13 23.20
C LYS A 291 -12.17 16.58 23.55
N HIS A 292 -11.61 17.33 22.61
CA HIS A 292 -11.31 18.75 22.83
C HIS A 292 -12.47 19.63 22.35
N VAL A 293 -12.77 20.71 23.07
CA VAL A 293 -13.88 21.63 22.77
C VAL A 293 -13.79 22.26 21.37
N ASP A 294 -12.58 22.47 20.87
CA ASP A 294 -12.33 23.05 19.55
C ASP A 294 -11.92 21.98 18.52
N ALA A 295 -12.16 20.70 18.77
CA ALA A 295 -11.96 19.64 17.78
C ALA A 295 -13.13 19.66 16.78
N ALA A 296 -12.84 19.81 15.49
CA ALA A 296 -13.81 19.79 14.40
C ALA A 296 -13.57 18.57 13.52
N ILE A 297 -14.40 17.54 13.62
CA ILE A 297 -14.28 16.29 12.85
C ILE A 297 -15.55 16.09 12.04
N ILE A 298 -15.43 15.93 10.74
CA ILE A 298 -16.54 15.77 9.80
C ILE A 298 -16.36 14.43 9.08
N HIS A 299 -17.45 13.71 8.91
CA HIS A 299 -17.53 12.53 8.08
C HIS A 299 -18.63 12.69 7.03
N GLU A 300 -18.31 12.36 5.78
CA GLU A 300 -19.22 12.31 4.64
C GLU A 300 -19.14 10.95 3.96
N ALA A 301 -20.25 10.41 3.51
CA ALA A 301 -20.29 9.14 2.78
C ALA A 301 -21.28 9.18 1.63
N ALA A 302 -20.88 8.75 0.46
CA ALA A 302 -21.73 8.53 -0.69
C ALA A 302 -21.58 7.08 -1.17
N ILE A 303 -22.55 6.23 -0.82
CA ILE A 303 -22.54 4.81 -1.20
C ILE A 303 -23.74 4.57 -2.10
N GLY A 304 -23.47 4.14 -3.34
CA GLY A 304 -24.56 3.97 -4.32
C GLY A 304 -24.19 3.06 -5.49
N ARG A 305 -25.07 3.02 -6.46
CA ARG A 305 -24.89 2.31 -7.72
C ARG A 305 -24.68 3.31 -8.86
N ILE A 306 -24.08 2.85 -9.96
CA ILE A 306 -23.94 3.69 -11.16
C ILE A 306 -25.34 4.14 -11.62
N ASN A 307 -25.49 5.41 -11.88
CA ASN A 307 -26.75 5.98 -12.34
C ASN A 307 -27.06 5.53 -13.78
N SER A 308 -28.25 4.93 -13.96
CA SER A 308 -28.69 4.45 -15.27
C SER A 308 -28.73 5.56 -16.35
N GLU A 309 -29.01 6.81 -15.97
CA GLU A 309 -29.00 7.93 -16.92
C GLU A 309 -27.59 8.23 -17.46
N GLN A 310 -26.55 8.07 -16.62
CA GLN A 310 -25.16 8.22 -17.05
C GLN A 310 -24.77 7.13 -18.05
N LEU A 311 -25.16 5.87 -17.78
CA LEU A 311 -24.92 4.75 -18.70
C LEU A 311 -25.64 4.96 -20.04
N ILE A 312 -26.93 5.30 -20.02
CA ILE A 312 -27.72 5.58 -21.23
C ILE A 312 -27.07 6.70 -22.04
N LYS A 313 -26.63 7.78 -21.39
CA LYS A 313 -25.97 8.89 -22.08
C LYS A 313 -24.67 8.46 -22.76
N LEU A 314 -23.83 7.68 -22.10
CA LEU A 314 -22.60 7.15 -22.70
C LEU A 314 -22.89 6.18 -23.85
N ASN A 315 -23.93 5.35 -23.71
CA ASN A 315 -24.38 4.46 -24.79
C ASN A 315 -24.87 5.25 -26.02
N THR A 316 -25.48 6.41 -25.85
CA THR A 316 -25.88 7.28 -26.99
C THR A 316 -24.67 7.82 -27.76
N PHE A 317 -23.49 7.87 -27.18
CA PHE A 317 -22.24 8.20 -27.85
C PHE A 317 -21.57 6.99 -28.52
N GLY A 318 -22.20 5.82 -28.52
CA GLY A 318 -21.73 4.60 -29.21
C GLY A 318 -20.84 3.70 -28.36
N LEU A 319 -20.77 3.91 -27.05
CA LEU A 319 -20.06 3.00 -26.14
C LEU A 319 -20.93 1.78 -25.81
N SER A 320 -20.31 0.59 -25.65
CA SER A 320 -21.00 -0.54 -25.04
C SER A 320 -21.24 -0.28 -23.56
N GLU A 321 -22.12 -1.04 -22.93
CA GLU A 321 -22.42 -0.90 -21.50
C GLU A 321 -21.18 -1.14 -20.66
N GLU A 322 -20.39 -2.16 -20.99
CA GLU A 322 -19.13 -2.49 -20.30
C GLU A 322 -18.09 -1.39 -20.45
N ALA A 323 -17.97 -0.78 -21.64
CA ALA A 323 -17.06 0.32 -21.87
C ALA A 323 -17.47 1.59 -21.12
N ALA A 324 -18.79 1.86 -21.05
CA ALA A 324 -19.33 2.98 -20.29
C ALA A 324 -19.10 2.81 -18.78
N GLU A 325 -19.34 1.61 -18.23
CA GLU A 325 -19.03 1.28 -16.84
C GLU A 325 -17.54 1.44 -16.54
N ALA A 326 -16.66 0.91 -17.39
CA ALA A 326 -15.21 1.00 -17.19
C ALA A 326 -14.73 2.46 -17.10
N ILE A 327 -15.24 3.34 -17.98
CA ILE A 327 -14.92 4.77 -17.98
C ILE A 327 -15.41 5.44 -16.67
N ILE A 328 -16.62 5.12 -16.22
CA ILE A 328 -17.16 5.69 -14.98
C ILE A 328 -16.30 5.25 -13.79
N ILE A 329 -15.96 3.98 -13.70
CA ILE A 329 -15.15 3.41 -12.62
C ILE A 329 -13.75 4.03 -12.61
N GLU A 330 -13.09 4.10 -13.76
CA GLU A 330 -11.75 4.69 -13.88
C GLU A 330 -11.74 6.15 -13.42
N ASN A 331 -12.69 6.96 -13.89
CA ASN A 331 -12.79 8.36 -13.47
C ASN A 331 -13.18 8.52 -11.99
N PHE A 332 -13.93 7.59 -11.43
CA PHE A 332 -14.32 7.62 -10.02
C PHE A 332 -13.12 7.30 -9.10
N LEU A 333 -12.26 6.37 -9.49
CA LEU A 333 -11.08 5.97 -8.71
C LEU A 333 -9.89 6.95 -8.87
N ASN A 334 -9.84 7.74 -9.92
CA ASN A 334 -8.82 8.77 -10.15
C ASN A 334 -9.25 10.12 -9.58
#